data_27a70851ab1088d6302c164373541123
#
_entry.id   27a70851ab1088d6302c164373541123
#
_cell.length_a   1.000
_cell.length_b   1.000
_cell.length_c   1.000
_cell.angle_alpha   90.00
_cell.angle_beta   90.00
_cell.angle_gamma   90.00
#
_symmetry.space_group_name_H-M   'P 1'
#
loop_
_entity.id
_entity.type
_entity.pdbx_description
1 polymer ?
#
loop_
_entity_poly.entity_id
_entity_poly.type
_entity_poly.pdbx_seq_one_letter_code
_entity_poly.pdbx_strand_id
1 'polypeptide(L)'
;MSFFTKLGIDPTQASIDWDLQPADTFGMFESWGGKERVKNKNERFYYFYIDNWQPPARLLLMERGIKYARILARIEAPQALIDKCIAGQGKSTTLDASYAIDDAIKQWLQKNVVDSADHTLVIPIKAEEEEEMGETGLPAPSDPVPELLMRTLRSNPLAFKEEEIESLVRQSGLFERRYNLEGNAEGYLVDNGDGLTVTDLTTKLMWQRGGSEINSIRTIQNWTQELNRSDFAGYNDWRLPTFEEALSLAVKTKNSKELYLHPCFSAGQPFVFTCDKRDPGGHWFIDYAQARVFWASGFNPGGFGRVCRTIV
;
A
#
# COMPACT_ATOMS: atom_id res chain seq x y z
N MET A 1 18.22 22.92 -17.75
CA MET A 1 17.97 21.46 -17.70
C MET A 1 16.57 21.31 -17.10
N SER A 2 15.73 20.42 -17.63
CA SER A 2 14.36 20.29 -17.09
C SER A 2 14.40 19.58 -15.73
N PHE A 3 13.49 19.92 -14.81
CA PHE A 3 13.36 19.20 -13.53
C PHE A 3 13.02 17.71 -13.71
N PHE A 4 12.40 17.31 -14.81
CA PHE A 4 12.19 15.90 -15.16
C PHE A 4 13.49 15.12 -15.26
N THR A 5 14.56 15.74 -15.74
CA THR A 5 15.90 15.11 -15.81
C THR A 5 16.42 14.76 -14.40
N LYS A 6 16.15 15.62 -13.39
CA LYS A 6 16.47 15.33 -11.99
C LYS A 6 15.73 14.10 -11.46
N LEU A 7 14.57 13.80 -12.04
CA LEU A 7 13.72 12.65 -11.66
C LEU A 7 14.00 11.39 -12.50
N GLY A 8 15.04 11.43 -13.35
CA GLY A 8 15.38 10.30 -14.25
C GLY A 8 14.38 10.09 -15.39
N ILE A 9 13.59 11.11 -15.73
CA ILE A 9 12.55 11.04 -16.77
C ILE A 9 13.04 11.83 -17.99
N ASP A 10 12.85 11.24 -19.17
CA ASP A 10 13.14 11.92 -20.43
C ASP A 10 12.20 13.12 -20.64
N PRO A 11 12.71 14.37 -20.61
CA PRO A 11 11.87 15.56 -20.72
C PRO A 11 11.19 15.71 -22.08
N THR A 12 11.64 14.98 -23.11
CA THR A 12 11.01 15.01 -24.44
C THR A 12 9.70 14.19 -24.47
N GLN A 13 9.52 13.30 -23.51
CA GLN A 13 8.36 12.42 -23.41
C GLN A 13 7.45 12.76 -22.23
N ALA A 14 7.81 13.78 -21.45
CA ALA A 14 7.09 14.17 -20.24
C ALA A 14 6.60 15.61 -20.32
N SER A 15 5.31 15.80 -20.07
CA SER A 15 4.69 17.11 -19.94
C SER A 15 3.74 17.13 -18.76
N ILE A 16 3.61 18.30 -18.10
CA ILE A 16 2.66 18.48 -17.03
C ILE A 16 1.25 18.66 -17.60
N ASP A 17 0.32 17.85 -17.14
CA ASP A 17 -1.10 18.07 -17.33
C ASP A 17 -1.60 18.97 -16.19
N TRP A 18 -1.83 20.24 -16.50
CA TRP A 18 -2.24 21.26 -15.54
C TRP A 18 -3.72 21.18 -15.17
N ASP A 19 -4.52 20.47 -15.95
CA ASP A 19 -5.96 20.35 -15.80
C ASP A 19 -6.37 19.05 -15.12
N LEU A 20 -5.43 18.11 -14.98
CA LEU A 20 -5.68 16.84 -14.31
C LEU A 20 -5.78 17.05 -12.80
N GLN A 21 -6.82 16.48 -12.19
CA GLN A 21 -7.10 16.58 -10.76
C GLN A 21 -7.14 15.18 -10.12
N PRO A 22 -6.94 15.05 -8.80
CA PRO A 22 -7.07 13.77 -8.11
C PRO A 22 -8.41 13.09 -8.35
N ALA A 23 -9.52 13.83 -8.35
CA ALA A 23 -10.85 13.30 -8.62
C ALA A 23 -10.97 12.69 -10.01
N ASP A 24 -10.33 13.27 -11.03
CA ASP A 24 -10.33 12.74 -12.40
C ASP A 24 -9.61 11.41 -12.48
N THR A 25 -8.57 11.19 -11.65
CA THR A 25 -7.77 9.96 -11.68
C THR A 25 -8.52 8.76 -11.13
N PHE A 26 -9.49 8.95 -10.23
CA PHE A 26 -10.40 7.88 -9.81
C PHE A 26 -11.31 7.45 -10.96
N GLY A 27 -11.85 8.39 -11.75
CA GLY A 27 -12.70 8.10 -12.91
C GLY A 27 -11.95 7.56 -14.12
N MET A 28 -10.67 7.86 -14.28
CA MET A 28 -9.84 7.43 -15.43
C MET A 28 -9.74 5.91 -15.60
N PHE A 29 -9.97 5.15 -14.54
CA PHE A 29 -9.70 3.71 -14.52
C PHE A 29 -10.96 2.86 -14.46
N GLU A 30 -12.09 3.41 -14.04
CA GLU A 30 -13.32 2.64 -13.84
C GLU A 30 -14.44 2.97 -14.84
N SER A 31 -14.48 4.13 -15.43
CA SER A 31 -15.55 4.45 -16.39
C SER A 31 -15.37 5.74 -17.18
N TRP A 32 -15.82 5.71 -18.40
CA TRP A 32 -16.43 6.77 -19.22
C TRP A 32 -15.62 8.00 -19.62
N GLY A 33 -14.89 8.67 -18.73
CA GLY A 33 -14.12 9.89 -19.06
C GLY A 33 -12.62 9.63 -19.28
N GLY A 34 -12.07 8.61 -18.65
CA GLY A 34 -10.62 8.31 -18.70
C GLY A 34 -10.15 7.68 -20.01
N LYS A 35 -11.03 6.97 -20.71
CA LYS A 35 -10.68 6.35 -22.01
C LYS A 35 -10.39 7.36 -23.11
N GLU A 36 -10.93 8.56 -23.02
CA GLU A 36 -10.68 9.61 -24.02
C GLU A 36 -9.31 10.26 -23.87
N ARG A 37 -8.77 10.31 -22.65
CA ARG A 37 -7.44 10.89 -22.38
C ARG A 37 -6.31 9.89 -22.60
N VAL A 38 -6.53 8.60 -22.34
CA VAL A 38 -5.51 7.56 -22.44
C VAL A 38 -5.62 6.82 -23.76
N LYS A 39 -4.68 7.07 -24.67
CA LYS A 39 -4.66 6.48 -26.01
C LYS A 39 -4.08 5.08 -26.04
N ASN A 40 -3.17 4.76 -25.12
CA ASN A 40 -2.53 3.45 -25.02
C ASN A 40 -2.06 3.13 -23.59
N LYS A 41 -1.79 1.85 -23.31
CA LYS A 41 -1.40 1.36 -21.98
C LYS A 41 -0.06 1.88 -21.46
N ASN A 42 0.77 2.41 -22.33
CA ASN A 42 2.11 2.92 -21.99
C ASN A 42 2.12 4.42 -21.76
N GLU A 43 1.01 5.11 -22.04
CA GLU A 43 0.90 6.55 -21.87
C GLU A 43 1.02 6.93 -20.39
N ARG A 44 1.74 8.01 -20.10
CA ARG A 44 1.97 8.53 -18.77
C ARG A 44 1.56 9.98 -18.71
N PHE A 45 0.90 10.33 -17.60
CA PHE A 45 0.47 11.69 -17.28
C PHE A 45 1.22 12.15 -16.04
N TYR A 46 1.63 13.38 -16.01
CA TYR A 46 2.32 14.00 -14.89
C TYR A 46 1.50 15.18 -14.42
N TYR A 47 1.14 15.20 -13.15
CA TYR A 47 0.34 16.29 -12.59
C TYR A 47 0.69 16.55 -11.13
N PHE A 48 0.44 17.78 -10.68
CA PHE A 48 0.62 18.17 -9.29
C PHE A 48 -0.70 18.07 -8.53
N TYR A 49 -0.62 17.69 -7.26
CA TYR A 49 -1.74 17.66 -6.36
C TYR A 49 -1.29 17.90 -4.92
N ILE A 50 -2.23 18.21 -4.03
CA ILE A 50 -1.97 18.37 -2.60
C ILE A 50 -2.45 17.12 -1.88
N ASP A 51 -1.56 16.52 -1.11
CA ASP A 51 -1.83 15.44 -0.18
C ASP A 51 -1.99 16.00 1.23
N ASN A 52 -3.15 15.80 1.84
CA ASN A 52 -3.51 16.28 3.19
C ASN A 52 -3.92 15.13 4.13
N TRP A 53 -3.38 13.93 3.92
CA TRP A 53 -3.60 12.79 4.82
C TRP A 53 -3.03 13.02 6.21
N GLN A 54 -1.88 13.70 6.27
CA GLN A 54 -1.17 14.01 7.49
C GLN A 54 -0.70 15.45 7.47
N PRO A 55 -0.82 16.21 8.58
CA PRO A 55 -0.27 17.55 8.68
C PRO A 55 1.27 17.51 8.80
N PRO A 56 1.99 18.45 8.17
CA PRO A 56 1.47 19.48 7.25
C PRO A 56 1.12 18.89 5.87
N ALA A 57 0.13 19.48 5.19
CA ALA A 57 -0.21 19.13 3.81
C ALA A 57 0.99 19.30 2.87
N ARG A 58 1.12 18.42 1.89
CA ARG A 58 2.27 18.33 0.98
C ARG A 58 1.87 18.55 -0.46
N LEU A 59 2.68 19.29 -1.21
CA LEU A 59 2.52 19.42 -2.66
C LEU A 59 3.36 18.35 -3.34
N LEU A 60 2.73 17.49 -4.11
CA LEU A 60 3.32 16.29 -4.72
C LEU A 60 3.21 16.31 -6.25
N LEU A 61 4.18 15.70 -6.91
CA LEU A 61 4.15 15.37 -8.34
C LEU A 61 3.86 13.88 -8.51
N MET A 62 2.80 13.57 -9.25
CA MET A 62 2.37 12.21 -9.58
C MET A 62 2.69 11.86 -11.03
N GLU A 63 3.18 10.65 -11.25
CA GLU A 63 3.16 9.97 -12.54
C GLU A 63 2.02 8.97 -12.56
N ARG A 64 1.16 9.03 -13.58
CA ARG A 64 -0.03 8.19 -13.69
C ARG A 64 -0.19 7.60 -15.09
N GLY A 65 -0.58 6.34 -15.15
CA GLY A 65 -1.01 5.62 -16.35
C GLY A 65 -2.23 4.76 -16.04
N ILE A 66 -2.70 3.95 -16.98
CA ILE A 66 -3.91 3.12 -16.79
C ILE A 66 -3.79 2.17 -15.58
N LYS A 67 -2.63 1.54 -15.40
CA LYS A 67 -2.37 0.59 -14.32
C LYS A 67 -1.09 0.95 -13.54
N TYR A 68 -0.78 2.22 -13.49
CA TYR A 68 0.47 2.70 -12.94
C TYR A 68 0.25 4.02 -12.21
N ALA A 69 0.76 4.11 -11.01
CA ALA A 69 0.78 5.33 -10.22
C ALA A 69 2.07 5.37 -9.40
N ARG A 70 2.78 6.49 -9.44
CA ARG A 70 3.96 6.71 -8.63
C ARG A 70 4.08 8.18 -8.25
N ILE A 71 4.34 8.45 -6.98
CA ILE A 71 4.74 9.79 -6.55
C ILE A 71 6.20 9.96 -6.90
N LEU A 72 6.51 10.99 -7.69
CA LEU A 72 7.85 11.24 -8.20
C LEU A 72 8.65 12.17 -7.30
N ALA A 73 7.98 13.20 -6.76
CA ALA A 73 8.65 14.21 -5.96
C ALA A 73 7.69 14.91 -5.01
N ARG A 74 8.24 15.39 -3.90
CA ARG A 74 7.66 16.43 -3.07
C ARG A 74 8.22 17.78 -3.54
N ILE A 75 7.34 18.78 -3.58
CA ILE A 75 7.71 20.14 -3.95
C ILE A 75 7.72 21.00 -2.69
N GLU A 76 8.87 21.62 -2.40
CA GLU A 76 9.05 22.53 -1.26
C GLU A 76 8.42 23.89 -1.58
N ALA A 77 7.08 23.94 -1.56
CA ALA A 77 6.31 25.16 -1.73
C ALA A 77 6.06 25.83 -0.37
N PRO A 78 5.83 27.17 -0.34
CA PRO A 78 5.44 27.85 0.89
C PRO A 78 4.16 27.24 1.47
N GLN A 79 4.20 26.81 2.73
CA GLN A 79 3.06 26.13 3.38
C GLN A 79 1.80 27.01 3.37
N ALA A 80 1.94 28.32 3.58
CA ALA A 80 0.81 29.26 3.53
C ALA A 80 0.08 29.27 2.17
N LEU A 81 0.78 28.97 1.06
CA LEU A 81 0.18 28.85 -0.27
C LEU A 81 -0.65 27.56 -0.38
N ILE A 82 -0.12 26.46 0.13
CA ILE A 82 -0.81 25.16 0.17
C ILE A 82 -2.06 25.26 1.05
N ASP A 83 -1.93 25.79 2.27
CA ASP A 83 -3.03 25.92 3.22
C ASP A 83 -4.17 26.80 2.69
N LYS A 84 -3.81 27.90 2.01
CA LYS A 84 -4.77 28.78 1.36
C LYS A 84 -5.54 28.07 0.23
N CYS A 85 -4.86 27.27 -0.58
CA CYS A 85 -5.48 26.51 -1.63
C CYS A 85 -6.49 25.50 -1.07
N ILE A 86 -6.13 24.77 -0.01
CA ILE A 86 -7.03 23.83 0.67
C ILE A 86 -8.25 24.57 1.24
N ALA A 87 -8.02 25.67 1.95
CA ALA A 87 -9.11 26.44 2.56
C ALA A 87 -10.11 26.97 1.52
N GLY A 88 -9.64 27.30 0.32
CA GLY A 88 -10.49 27.76 -0.78
C GLY A 88 -11.37 26.66 -1.39
N GLN A 89 -10.99 25.40 -1.28
CA GLN A 89 -11.73 24.25 -1.84
C GLN A 89 -12.69 23.59 -0.84
N GLY A 90 -12.52 23.84 0.46
CA GLY A 90 -13.34 23.21 1.49
C GLY A 90 -12.99 21.73 1.69
N LYS A 91 -14.01 20.86 1.79
CA LYS A 91 -13.78 19.41 1.93
C LYS A 91 -13.31 18.80 0.62
N SER A 92 -12.33 17.89 0.69
CA SER A 92 -11.92 17.09 -0.46
C SER A 92 -13.10 16.29 -1.03
N THR A 93 -13.19 16.23 -2.34
CA THR A 93 -14.13 15.37 -3.06
C THR A 93 -13.64 13.94 -3.20
N THR A 94 -12.38 13.69 -2.86
CA THR A 94 -11.77 12.35 -2.84
C THR A 94 -11.78 11.75 -1.45
N LEU A 95 -11.81 10.43 -1.37
CA LEU A 95 -11.80 9.71 -0.09
C LEU A 95 -10.44 9.78 0.62
N ASP A 96 -9.41 10.17 -0.09
CA ASP A 96 -8.01 10.18 0.33
C ASP A 96 -7.46 11.55 0.73
N ALA A 97 -8.33 12.51 1.02
CA ALA A 97 -7.96 13.89 1.38
C ALA A 97 -6.98 14.55 0.39
N SER A 98 -7.07 14.19 -0.89
CA SER A 98 -6.29 14.80 -1.97
C SER A 98 -7.03 16.00 -2.56
N TYR A 99 -6.29 17.08 -2.84
CA TYR A 99 -6.86 18.33 -3.37
C TYR A 99 -6.20 18.70 -4.70
N ALA A 100 -6.99 19.30 -5.59
CA ALA A 100 -6.46 19.93 -6.79
C ALA A 100 -5.59 21.15 -6.45
N ILE A 101 -4.72 21.55 -7.37
CA ILE A 101 -3.98 22.82 -7.27
C ILE A 101 -4.81 23.94 -7.88
N ASP A 102 -4.75 25.13 -7.26
CA ASP A 102 -5.38 26.35 -7.79
C ASP A 102 -4.44 27.12 -8.72
N ASP A 103 -4.95 28.19 -9.32
CA ASP A 103 -4.17 29.04 -10.23
C ASP A 103 -2.98 29.70 -9.56
N ALA A 104 -3.05 29.98 -8.26
CA ALA A 104 -1.93 30.58 -7.53
C ALA A 104 -0.78 29.57 -7.38
N ILE A 105 -1.07 28.32 -7.09
CA ILE A 105 -0.08 27.25 -7.05
C ILE A 105 0.44 26.96 -8.46
N LYS A 106 -0.43 26.90 -9.49
CA LYS A 106 0.01 26.71 -10.90
C LYS A 106 1.03 27.77 -11.32
N GLN A 107 0.74 29.04 -11.06
CA GLN A 107 1.66 30.14 -11.40
C GLN A 107 2.96 30.05 -10.61
N TRP A 108 2.89 29.70 -9.34
CA TRP A 108 4.07 29.52 -8.50
C TRP A 108 4.95 28.37 -9.00
N LEU A 109 4.34 27.23 -9.33
CA LEU A 109 5.02 26.04 -9.89
C LEU A 109 5.66 26.37 -11.24
N GLN A 110 4.94 27.06 -12.13
CA GLN A 110 5.48 27.44 -13.44
C GLN A 110 6.77 28.26 -13.26
N LYS A 111 6.73 29.28 -12.42
CA LYS A 111 7.86 30.19 -12.18
C LYS A 111 9.04 29.53 -11.46
N ASN A 112 8.76 28.76 -10.40
CA ASN A 112 9.81 28.32 -9.47
C ASN A 112 10.28 26.88 -9.69
N VAL A 113 9.54 26.08 -10.47
CA VAL A 113 9.85 24.67 -10.71
C VAL A 113 10.06 24.39 -12.20
N VAL A 114 9.09 24.77 -13.06
CA VAL A 114 9.11 24.40 -14.48
C VAL A 114 10.08 25.29 -15.26
N ASP A 115 10.00 26.60 -15.11
CA ASP A 115 10.82 27.58 -15.81
C ASP A 115 12.15 27.88 -15.09
N SER A 116 12.33 27.35 -13.88
CA SER A 116 13.52 27.57 -13.08
C SER A 116 14.69 26.71 -13.59
N ALA A 117 15.89 27.26 -13.55
CA ALA A 117 17.13 26.49 -13.71
C ALA A 117 17.56 25.82 -12.38
N ASP A 118 17.04 26.32 -11.26
CA ASP A 118 17.28 25.77 -9.92
C ASP A 118 16.15 24.79 -9.56
N HIS A 119 16.50 23.55 -9.38
CA HIS A 119 15.57 22.47 -9.03
C HIS A 119 15.70 22.03 -7.56
N THR A 120 16.25 22.85 -6.68
CA THR A 120 16.41 22.54 -5.25
C THR A 120 15.07 22.27 -4.58
N LEU A 121 14.01 22.96 -5.01
CA LEU A 121 12.64 22.78 -4.51
C LEU A 121 11.99 21.44 -4.89
N VAL A 122 12.53 20.74 -5.86
CA VAL A 122 12.04 19.40 -6.28
C VAL A 122 12.81 18.34 -5.51
N ILE A 123 12.18 17.76 -4.51
CA ILE A 123 12.74 16.66 -3.71
C ILE A 123 12.27 15.34 -4.30
N PRO A 124 13.12 14.60 -5.03
CA PRO A 124 12.73 13.30 -5.55
C PRO A 124 12.29 12.38 -4.43
N ILE A 125 11.12 11.80 -4.58
CA ILE A 125 10.73 10.65 -3.80
C ILE A 125 11.25 9.48 -4.61
N LYS A 126 12.37 8.94 -4.18
CA LYS A 126 12.82 7.67 -4.72
C LYS A 126 11.67 6.70 -4.53
N ALA A 127 11.28 5.96 -5.59
CA ALA A 127 10.55 4.70 -5.38
C ALA A 127 11.33 4.00 -4.27
N GLU A 128 10.65 3.68 -3.16
CA GLU A 128 11.33 3.16 -1.97
C GLU A 128 12.43 2.22 -2.49
N GLU A 129 13.70 2.59 -2.27
CA GLU A 129 14.81 1.67 -2.42
C GLU A 129 14.32 0.47 -1.65
N GLU A 130 14.27 -0.72 -2.28
CA GLU A 130 13.76 -1.94 -1.66
C GLU A 130 14.14 -1.86 -0.20
N GLU A 131 13.16 -1.68 0.69
CA GLU A 131 13.42 -1.34 2.08
C GLU A 131 14.44 -2.37 2.52
N GLU A 132 15.71 -1.96 2.72
CA GLU A 132 16.72 -2.89 3.20
C GLU A 132 16.18 -3.45 4.48
N MET A 133 15.61 -4.63 4.36
CA MET A 133 14.96 -5.34 5.45
C MET A 133 16.07 -5.71 6.42
N GLY A 134 16.33 -4.81 7.37
CA GLY A 134 17.33 -5.00 8.41
C GLY A 134 17.13 -6.29 9.22
N GLU A 135 17.97 -6.51 10.17
CA GLU A 135 17.82 -7.62 11.14
C GLU A 135 16.42 -7.56 11.77
N THR A 136 15.80 -8.71 11.95
CA THR A 136 14.43 -8.79 12.48
C THR A 136 14.36 -8.54 13.97
N GLY A 137 15.45 -8.78 14.70
CA GLY A 137 15.49 -8.81 16.15
C GLY A 137 14.70 -9.97 16.78
N LEU A 138 14.23 -10.92 15.95
CA LEU A 138 13.47 -12.09 16.38
C LEU A 138 14.39 -13.23 16.80
N PRO A 139 13.93 -14.17 17.68
CA PRO A 139 14.68 -15.38 17.98
C PRO A 139 14.89 -16.22 16.72
N ALA A 140 15.98 -17.01 16.72
CA ALA A 140 16.23 -18.00 15.69
C ALA A 140 15.37 -19.25 15.93
N PRO A 141 15.10 -20.09 14.89
CA PRO A 141 14.35 -21.34 15.05
C PRO A 141 14.99 -22.34 16.02
N SER A 142 16.29 -22.21 16.28
CA SER A 142 17.05 -23.03 17.24
C SER A 142 16.94 -22.55 18.69
N ASP A 143 16.41 -21.35 18.92
CA ASP A 143 16.32 -20.78 20.26
C ASP A 143 15.21 -21.47 21.07
N PRO A 144 15.31 -21.47 22.41
CA PRO A 144 14.28 -22.03 23.26
C PRO A 144 12.92 -21.35 23.02
N VAL A 145 11.92 -22.16 22.70
CA VAL A 145 10.55 -21.66 22.46
C VAL A 145 9.74 -21.83 23.77
N PRO A 146 9.05 -20.79 24.23
CA PRO A 146 8.16 -20.91 25.39
C PRO A 146 6.97 -21.82 25.07
N GLU A 147 6.19 -22.19 26.08
CA GLU A 147 4.91 -22.88 25.85
C GLU A 147 3.96 -21.93 25.11
N LEU A 148 3.55 -22.35 23.90
CA LEU A 148 2.72 -21.55 23.01
C LEU A 148 1.26 -22.04 23.02
N LEU A 149 0.34 -21.10 23.07
CA LEU A 149 -1.06 -21.38 22.78
C LEU A 149 -1.24 -21.47 21.25
N MET A 150 -1.25 -22.69 20.74
CA MET A 150 -1.40 -22.95 19.30
C MET A 150 -2.75 -22.49 18.80
N ARG A 151 -2.76 -21.91 17.60
CA ARG A 151 -3.97 -21.44 16.94
C ARG A 151 -4.07 -22.04 15.53
N THR A 152 -5.17 -22.70 15.25
CA THR A 152 -5.48 -23.17 13.91
C THR A 152 -6.33 -22.12 13.20
N LEU A 153 -5.84 -21.57 12.11
CA LEU A 153 -6.55 -20.65 11.25
C LEU A 153 -7.02 -21.38 9.99
N ARG A 154 -8.09 -20.87 9.40
CA ARG A 154 -8.59 -21.37 8.12
C ARG A 154 -7.58 -21.06 7.01
N SER A 155 -7.32 -22.01 6.13
CA SER A 155 -6.38 -21.84 4.99
C SER A 155 -7.06 -21.83 3.62
N ASN A 156 -8.35 -22.19 3.55
CA ASN A 156 -9.09 -22.21 2.30
C ASN A 156 -9.82 -20.89 2.04
N PRO A 157 -9.87 -20.39 0.79
CA PRO A 157 -10.62 -19.20 0.45
C PRO A 157 -12.11 -19.33 0.78
N LEU A 158 -12.70 -18.21 1.19
CA LEU A 158 -14.13 -18.09 1.48
C LEU A 158 -14.70 -16.87 0.77
N ALA A 159 -16.00 -16.90 0.45
CA ALA A 159 -16.75 -15.73 0.06
C ALA A 159 -17.77 -15.42 1.16
N PHE A 160 -17.78 -14.17 1.64
CA PHE A 160 -18.69 -13.74 2.70
C PHE A 160 -19.09 -12.28 2.54
N LYS A 161 -20.19 -11.92 3.20
CA LYS A 161 -20.77 -10.57 3.14
C LYS A 161 -20.16 -9.64 4.17
N GLU A 162 -20.38 -8.36 3.98
CA GLU A 162 -19.89 -7.32 4.90
C GLU A 162 -20.50 -7.44 6.30
N GLU A 163 -21.75 -7.88 6.38
CA GLU A 163 -22.44 -8.09 7.65
C GLU A 163 -21.86 -9.24 8.49
N GLU A 164 -21.13 -10.15 7.87
CA GLU A 164 -20.53 -11.31 8.53
C GLU A 164 -19.16 -11.01 9.17
N ILE A 165 -18.53 -9.87 8.81
CA ILE A 165 -17.16 -9.53 9.28
C ILE A 165 -17.07 -9.52 10.81
N GLU A 166 -17.99 -8.83 11.49
CA GLU A 166 -17.94 -8.73 12.95
C GLU A 166 -17.96 -10.12 13.60
N SER A 167 -18.83 -11.00 13.10
CA SER A 167 -18.93 -12.36 13.59
C SER A 167 -17.63 -13.15 13.36
N LEU A 168 -17.04 -13.05 12.16
CA LEU A 168 -15.79 -13.72 11.81
C LEU A 168 -14.61 -13.22 12.66
N VAL A 169 -14.50 -11.90 12.87
CA VAL A 169 -13.45 -11.32 13.72
C VAL A 169 -13.60 -11.81 15.16
N ARG A 170 -14.82 -11.79 15.71
CA ARG A 170 -15.06 -12.24 17.09
C ARG A 170 -14.83 -13.73 17.26
N GLN A 171 -15.26 -14.56 16.31
CA GLN A 171 -15.06 -16.01 16.34
C GLN A 171 -13.58 -16.39 16.22
N SER A 172 -12.81 -15.67 15.40
CA SER A 172 -11.36 -15.89 15.30
C SER A 172 -10.60 -15.53 16.57
N GLY A 173 -11.18 -14.70 17.45
CA GLY A 173 -10.56 -14.16 18.64
C GLY A 173 -9.39 -13.21 18.34
N LEU A 174 -9.20 -12.79 17.09
CA LEU A 174 -8.11 -11.94 16.66
C LEU A 174 -8.39 -10.46 16.95
N PHE A 175 -7.32 -9.70 17.09
CA PHE A 175 -7.40 -8.25 17.28
C PHE A 175 -7.82 -7.55 15.99
N GLU A 176 -8.86 -6.70 16.09
CA GLU A 176 -9.31 -5.78 15.07
C GLU A 176 -9.92 -4.54 15.75
N ARG A 177 -9.48 -3.35 15.36
CA ARG A 177 -9.78 -2.12 16.13
C ARG A 177 -11.24 -1.72 16.16
N ARG A 178 -12.07 -2.17 15.25
CA ARG A 178 -13.50 -1.85 15.20
C ARG A 178 -14.36 -2.88 15.93
N TYR A 179 -14.03 -4.16 15.74
CA TYR A 179 -14.92 -5.25 16.14
C TYR A 179 -14.41 -6.07 17.31
N ASN A 180 -13.09 -6.09 17.59
CA ASN A 180 -12.51 -6.89 18.67
C ASN A 180 -11.24 -6.28 19.25
N LEU A 181 -11.36 -5.21 20.03
CA LEU A 181 -10.22 -4.54 20.68
C LEU A 181 -9.48 -5.45 21.66
N GLU A 182 -10.20 -6.37 22.31
CA GLU A 182 -9.60 -7.31 23.28
C GLU A 182 -9.06 -8.59 22.61
N GLY A 183 -9.20 -8.69 21.29
CA GLY A 183 -8.72 -9.83 20.54
C GLY A 183 -7.23 -10.07 20.74
N ASN A 184 -6.80 -11.31 20.54
CA ASN A 184 -5.40 -11.67 20.63
C ASN A 184 -4.64 -11.13 19.39
N ALA A 185 -3.51 -10.50 19.64
CA ALA A 185 -2.65 -9.88 18.64
C ALA A 185 -1.21 -10.42 18.65
N GLU A 186 -0.93 -11.44 19.46
CA GLU A 186 0.44 -11.91 19.66
C GLU A 186 0.64 -13.29 19.04
N GLY A 187 1.39 -13.34 17.91
CA GLY A 187 2.04 -14.51 17.39
C GLY A 187 3.46 -14.62 17.97
N TYR A 188 4.04 -15.81 17.94
CA TYR A 188 5.45 -16.01 18.26
C TYR A 188 6.25 -16.15 16.97
N LEU A 189 6.84 -15.04 16.55
CA LEU A 189 7.61 -14.96 15.31
C LEU A 189 9.07 -15.41 15.57
N VAL A 190 9.62 -16.17 14.62
CA VAL A 190 11.05 -16.53 14.58
C VAL A 190 11.63 -16.15 13.23
N ASP A 191 12.90 -15.76 13.22
CA ASP A 191 13.63 -15.42 11.99
C ASP A 191 14.15 -16.71 11.34
N ASN A 192 13.83 -16.94 10.08
CA ASN A 192 14.31 -18.12 9.36
C ASN A 192 15.77 -17.98 8.90
N GLY A 193 16.41 -16.82 9.10
CA GLY A 193 17.82 -16.59 8.79
C GLY A 193 18.12 -16.39 7.31
N ASP A 194 17.10 -16.31 6.46
CA ASP A 194 17.23 -16.12 5.02
C ASP A 194 17.07 -14.64 4.58
N GLY A 195 16.77 -13.75 5.53
CA GLY A 195 16.49 -12.34 5.30
C GLY A 195 15.14 -12.07 4.59
N LEU A 196 14.45 -13.12 4.12
CA LEU A 196 13.25 -13.03 3.29
C LEU A 196 11.98 -13.42 4.03
N THR A 197 12.09 -14.34 5.00
CA THR A 197 10.93 -14.95 5.64
C THR A 197 11.04 -14.98 7.16
N VAL A 198 9.88 -15.03 7.82
CA VAL A 198 9.71 -15.29 9.24
C VAL A 198 8.62 -16.35 9.44
N THR A 199 8.70 -17.10 10.52
CA THR A 199 7.69 -18.11 10.87
C THR A 199 6.95 -17.71 12.13
N ASP A 200 5.64 -17.70 12.10
CA ASP A 200 4.80 -17.65 13.30
C ASP A 200 4.54 -19.08 13.79
N LEU A 201 5.20 -19.43 14.88
CA LEU A 201 5.07 -20.75 15.50
C LEU A 201 3.68 -20.98 16.09
N THR A 202 2.97 -19.92 16.49
CA THR A 202 1.62 -20.00 17.06
C THR A 202 0.59 -20.48 16.05
N THR A 203 0.70 -20.00 14.80
CA THR A 203 -0.23 -20.32 13.71
C THR A 203 0.33 -21.36 12.74
N LYS A 204 1.60 -21.71 12.86
CA LYS A 204 2.34 -22.53 11.89
C LYS A 204 2.33 -21.96 10.47
N LEU A 205 2.45 -20.64 10.38
CA LEU A 205 2.54 -19.93 9.10
C LEU A 205 3.93 -19.35 8.90
N MET A 206 4.53 -19.65 7.77
CA MET A 206 5.71 -18.94 7.29
C MET A 206 5.23 -17.78 6.41
N TRP A 207 5.82 -16.61 6.63
CA TRP A 207 5.45 -15.37 5.99
C TRP A 207 6.61 -14.76 5.21
N GLN A 208 6.32 -14.21 4.05
CA GLN A 208 7.22 -13.28 3.38
C GLN A 208 7.32 -11.99 4.21
N ARG A 209 8.52 -11.49 4.47
CA ARG A 209 8.75 -10.23 5.20
C ARG A 209 8.36 -9.00 4.37
N GLY A 210 8.70 -9.01 3.08
CA GLY A 210 8.30 -8.02 2.09
C GLY A 210 6.88 -8.23 1.58
N GLY A 211 6.70 -7.97 0.28
CA GLY A 211 5.44 -8.17 -0.44
C GLY A 211 5.56 -7.76 -1.90
N SER A 212 4.44 -7.71 -2.61
CA SER A 212 4.39 -7.20 -3.97
C SER A 212 4.39 -5.67 -3.98
N GLU A 213 4.65 -5.09 -5.13
CA GLU A 213 4.23 -3.71 -5.40
C GLU A 213 2.70 -3.61 -5.49
N ILE A 214 2.18 -2.38 -5.46
CA ILE A 214 0.76 -2.12 -5.60
C ILE A 214 0.27 -2.55 -6.99
N ASN A 215 -0.70 -3.45 -7.02
CA ASN A 215 -1.20 -4.04 -8.25
C ASN A 215 -2.67 -4.48 -8.12
N SER A 216 -3.32 -4.82 -9.25
CA SER A 216 -4.62 -5.47 -9.21
C SER A 216 -4.50 -6.86 -8.57
N ILE A 217 -5.58 -7.35 -7.96
CA ILE A 217 -5.60 -8.70 -7.35
C ILE A 217 -5.18 -9.80 -8.34
N ARG A 218 -5.56 -9.68 -9.61
CA ARG A 218 -5.16 -10.62 -10.65
C ARG A 218 -3.64 -10.61 -10.89
N THR A 219 -3.03 -9.43 -10.90
CA THR A 219 -1.57 -9.32 -11.06
C THR A 219 -0.85 -9.87 -9.82
N ILE A 220 -1.37 -9.62 -8.62
CA ILE A 220 -0.85 -10.19 -7.37
C ILE A 220 -0.94 -11.73 -7.37
N GLN A 221 -2.04 -12.30 -7.85
CA GLN A 221 -2.17 -13.75 -8.00
C GLN A 221 -1.15 -14.34 -9.00
N ASN A 222 -0.91 -13.67 -10.12
CA ASN A 222 0.13 -14.06 -11.06
C ASN A 222 1.53 -13.95 -10.43
N TRP A 223 1.81 -12.87 -9.71
CA TRP A 223 3.06 -12.70 -8.96
C TRP A 223 3.25 -13.83 -7.92
N THR A 224 2.21 -14.23 -7.20
CA THR A 224 2.27 -15.40 -6.30
C THR A 224 2.66 -16.69 -7.05
N GLN A 225 2.13 -16.88 -8.26
CA GLN A 225 2.53 -18.03 -9.08
C GLN A 225 3.99 -17.96 -9.56
N GLU A 226 4.50 -16.73 -9.86
CA GLU A 226 5.92 -16.57 -10.21
C GLU A 226 6.84 -16.86 -9.01
N LEU A 227 6.46 -16.47 -7.79
CA LEU A 227 7.20 -16.85 -6.58
C LEU A 227 7.30 -18.37 -6.45
N ASN A 228 6.21 -19.09 -6.71
CA ASN A 228 6.19 -20.55 -6.67
C ASN A 228 7.02 -21.19 -7.79
N ARG A 229 7.03 -20.62 -9.00
CA ARG A 229 7.86 -21.10 -10.10
C ARG A 229 9.36 -20.88 -9.87
N SER A 230 9.72 -19.84 -9.15
CA SER A 230 11.10 -19.51 -8.80
C SER A 230 11.59 -20.13 -7.51
N ASP A 231 10.78 -20.99 -6.86
CA ASP A 231 11.07 -21.60 -5.57
C ASP A 231 11.49 -20.54 -4.52
N PHE A 232 10.71 -19.46 -4.40
CA PHE A 232 11.01 -18.36 -3.49
C PHE A 232 11.30 -18.86 -2.06
N ALA A 233 12.42 -18.44 -1.49
CA ALA A 233 12.91 -18.91 -0.20
C ALA A 233 12.99 -20.45 -0.07
N GLY A 234 13.14 -21.16 -1.19
CA GLY A 234 13.21 -22.63 -1.24
C GLY A 234 11.86 -23.35 -1.22
N TYR A 235 10.75 -22.64 -1.44
CA TYR A 235 9.39 -23.23 -1.40
C TYR A 235 8.55 -22.81 -2.60
N ASN A 236 7.59 -23.66 -2.99
CA ASN A 236 6.71 -23.47 -4.15
C ASN A 236 5.22 -23.62 -3.82
N ASP A 237 4.85 -23.50 -2.56
CA ASP A 237 3.48 -23.59 -2.04
C ASP A 237 2.99 -22.28 -1.40
N TRP A 238 3.57 -21.17 -1.81
CA TRP A 238 3.17 -19.82 -1.40
C TRP A 238 1.77 -19.49 -1.92
N ARG A 239 0.99 -18.83 -1.09
CA ARG A 239 -0.36 -18.38 -1.40
C ARG A 239 -0.68 -17.05 -0.74
N LEU A 240 -1.72 -16.39 -1.22
CA LEU A 240 -2.30 -15.28 -0.47
C LEU A 240 -2.93 -15.80 0.83
N PRO A 241 -2.84 -15.03 1.91
CA PRO A 241 -3.45 -15.41 3.18
C PRO A 241 -4.98 -15.35 3.11
N THR A 242 -5.64 -16.09 3.94
CA THR A 242 -7.05 -15.86 4.25
C THR A 242 -7.20 -14.60 5.07
N PHE A 243 -8.44 -14.16 5.27
CA PHE A 243 -8.79 -13.04 6.11
C PHE A 243 -8.23 -13.19 7.54
N GLU A 244 -8.44 -14.35 8.17
CA GLU A 244 -7.97 -14.60 9.53
C GLU A 244 -6.44 -14.69 9.59
N GLU A 245 -5.81 -15.29 8.60
CA GLU A 245 -4.35 -15.37 8.54
C GLU A 245 -3.74 -13.98 8.40
N ALA A 246 -4.24 -13.14 7.49
CA ALA A 246 -3.72 -11.78 7.36
C ALA A 246 -3.98 -10.95 8.63
N LEU A 247 -5.16 -11.10 9.25
CA LEU A 247 -5.50 -10.39 10.47
C LEU A 247 -4.63 -10.83 11.66
N SER A 248 -4.14 -12.09 11.69
CA SER A 248 -3.28 -12.59 12.78
C SER A 248 -1.93 -11.86 12.89
N LEU A 249 -1.52 -11.14 11.85
CA LEU A 249 -0.32 -10.28 11.89
C LEU A 249 -0.56 -8.94 12.58
N ALA A 250 -1.82 -8.53 12.79
CA ALA A 250 -2.14 -7.25 13.40
C ALA A 250 -1.81 -7.26 14.90
N VAL A 251 -1.05 -6.26 15.37
CA VAL A 251 -0.68 -6.08 16.77
C VAL A 251 -1.41 -4.89 17.38
N LYS A 252 -1.53 -4.85 18.73
CA LYS A 252 -2.31 -3.81 19.44
C LYS A 252 -1.66 -2.43 19.45
N THR A 253 -0.35 -2.36 19.25
CA THR A 253 0.43 -1.12 19.27
C THR A 253 1.11 -0.89 17.94
N LYS A 254 1.14 0.35 17.50
CA LYS A 254 1.88 0.72 16.30
C LYS A 254 3.39 0.58 16.51
N ASN A 255 4.07 0.10 15.48
CA ASN A 255 5.52 0.11 15.42
C ASN A 255 6.07 1.52 15.11
N SER A 256 7.40 1.67 15.01
CA SER A 256 8.07 2.94 14.67
C SER A 256 7.74 3.47 13.27
N LYS A 257 7.14 2.65 12.42
CA LYS A 257 6.69 2.98 11.05
C LYS A 257 5.18 3.26 10.99
N GLU A 258 4.55 3.52 12.14
CA GLU A 258 3.12 3.84 12.29
C GLU A 258 2.15 2.72 11.83
N LEU A 259 2.59 1.46 11.80
CA LEU A 259 1.78 0.30 11.44
C LEU A 259 1.49 -0.59 12.65
N TYR A 260 0.27 -1.10 12.75
CA TYR A 260 -0.13 -2.17 13.67
C TYR A 260 0.38 -3.53 13.16
N LEU A 261 1.69 -3.63 12.99
CA LEU A 261 2.38 -4.77 12.41
C LEU A 261 3.75 -4.92 13.09
N HIS A 262 4.24 -6.16 13.25
CA HIS A 262 5.58 -6.35 13.80
C HIS A 262 6.64 -5.69 12.89
N PRO A 263 7.65 -5.00 13.43
CA PRO A 263 8.64 -4.25 12.62
C PRO A 263 9.52 -5.12 11.72
N CYS A 264 9.54 -6.45 11.91
CA CYS A 264 10.21 -7.38 11.01
C CYS A 264 9.60 -7.43 9.59
N PHE A 265 8.37 -6.93 9.42
CA PHE A 265 7.72 -6.83 8.12
C PHE A 265 7.98 -5.47 7.48
N SER A 266 8.04 -5.46 6.15
CA SER A 266 8.14 -4.21 5.37
C SER A 266 6.95 -3.28 5.61
N ALA A 267 7.24 -1.99 5.73
CA ALA A 267 6.23 -0.94 5.77
C ALA A 267 5.70 -0.55 4.39
N GLY A 268 6.38 -0.97 3.32
CA GLY A 268 5.96 -0.72 1.94
C GLY A 268 4.61 -1.37 1.59
N GLN A 269 4.14 -2.32 2.40
CA GLN A 269 2.83 -2.96 2.24
C GLN A 269 1.93 -2.66 3.45
N PRO A 270 1.42 -1.41 3.59
CA PRO A 270 0.61 -1.01 4.73
C PRO A 270 -0.76 -1.70 4.77
N PHE A 271 -1.20 -2.28 3.67
CA PHE A 271 -2.40 -3.12 3.59
C PHE A 271 -2.19 -4.24 2.57
N VAL A 272 -2.77 -5.40 2.82
CA VAL A 272 -2.59 -6.57 1.96
C VAL A 272 -3.91 -7.22 1.60
N PHE A 273 -4.05 -7.62 0.33
CA PHE A 273 -5.19 -8.42 -0.12
C PHE A 273 -5.12 -9.84 0.44
N THR A 274 -6.29 -10.37 0.72
CA THR A 274 -6.51 -11.77 1.09
C THR A 274 -6.96 -12.60 -0.12
N CYS A 275 -6.95 -13.92 0.01
CA CYS A 275 -7.56 -14.80 -0.98
C CYS A 275 -9.09 -14.80 -0.91
N ASP A 276 -9.68 -14.25 0.15
CA ASP A 276 -11.12 -14.25 0.37
C ASP A 276 -11.82 -13.17 -0.47
N LYS A 277 -13.07 -13.46 -0.83
CA LYS A 277 -13.90 -12.59 -1.65
C LYS A 277 -15.04 -12.00 -0.82
N ARG A 278 -15.42 -10.79 -1.18
CA ARG A 278 -16.67 -10.20 -0.71
C ARG A 278 -17.81 -10.63 -1.64
N ASP A 279 -18.96 -10.97 -1.06
CA ASP A 279 -20.22 -11.17 -1.78
C ASP A 279 -21.11 -9.92 -1.56
N PRO A 280 -21.56 -9.24 -2.63
CA PRO A 280 -21.66 -9.65 -4.05
C PRO A 280 -20.52 -9.17 -4.95
N GLY A 281 -19.30 -9.13 -4.50
CA GLY A 281 -18.15 -8.80 -5.33
C GLY A 281 -17.12 -7.95 -4.60
N GLY A 282 -15.87 -8.06 -5.04
CA GLY A 282 -14.71 -7.46 -4.40
C GLY A 282 -13.85 -8.46 -3.64
N HIS A 283 -12.79 -7.94 -3.04
CA HIS A 283 -11.82 -8.70 -2.28
C HIS A 283 -11.56 -8.04 -0.94
N TRP A 284 -11.38 -8.84 0.09
CA TRP A 284 -11.03 -8.37 1.41
C TRP A 284 -9.55 -8.05 1.50
N PHE A 285 -9.22 -7.02 2.27
CA PHE A 285 -7.85 -6.69 2.64
C PHE A 285 -7.76 -6.25 4.10
N ILE A 286 -6.59 -6.44 4.67
CA ILE A 286 -6.26 -5.98 6.02
C ILE A 286 -5.39 -4.73 5.90
N ASP A 287 -5.84 -3.65 6.52
CA ASP A 287 -5.11 -2.38 6.63
C ASP A 287 -4.39 -2.32 7.97
N TYR A 288 -3.06 -2.45 7.94
CA TYR A 288 -2.23 -2.38 9.14
C TYR A 288 -1.96 -0.95 9.61
N ALA A 289 -2.20 0.08 8.80
CA ALA A 289 -2.12 1.46 9.26
C ALA A 289 -3.27 1.79 10.23
N GLN A 290 -4.39 1.08 10.11
CA GLN A 290 -5.57 1.23 10.93
C GLN A 290 -5.91 0.01 11.81
N ALA A 291 -5.27 -1.14 11.59
CA ALA A 291 -5.62 -2.46 12.15
C ALA A 291 -7.10 -2.79 11.92
N ARG A 292 -7.55 -2.67 10.67
CA ARG A 292 -8.94 -2.83 10.28
C ARG A 292 -9.08 -3.61 8.99
N VAL A 293 -10.26 -4.16 8.84
CA VAL A 293 -10.70 -4.88 7.64
C VAL A 293 -11.42 -3.93 6.70
N PHE A 294 -11.10 -4.02 5.43
CA PHE A 294 -11.80 -3.32 4.36
C PHE A 294 -11.96 -4.22 3.13
N TRP A 295 -12.71 -3.74 2.16
CA TRP A 295 -12.82 -4.39 0.86
C TRP A 295 -12.60 -3.39 -0.28
N ALA A 296 -12.17 -3.91 -1.43
CA ALA A 296 -12.03 -3.16 -2.67
C ALA A 296 -12.45 -4.02 -3.86
N SER A 297 -12.70 -3.39 -5.00
CA SER A 297 -13.02 -4.12 -6.25
C SER A 297 -11.91 -5.07 -6.70
N GLY A 298 -10.69 -4.84 -6.26
CA GLY A 298 -9.50 -5.61 -6.67
C GLY A 298 -8.93 -5.20 -8.02
N PHE A 299 -9.54 -4.22 -8.68
CA PHE A 299 -9.09 -3.72 -9.98
C PHE A 299 -8.35 -2.39 -9.86
N ASN A 300 -8.95 -1.43 -9.15
CA ASN A 300 -8.40 -0.09 -8.96
C ASN A 300 -9.11 0.65 -7.81
N PRO A 301 -8.38 1.32 -6.90
CA PRO A 301 -6.93 1.19 -6.78
C PRO A 301 -6.56 -0.26 -6.51
N GLY A 302 -5.35 -0.66 -6.92
CA GLY A 302 -4.80 -1.96 -6.55
C GLY A 302 -4.52 -2.06 -5.05
N GLY A 303 -3.88 -3.13 -4.67
CA GLY A 303 -3.38 -3.34 -3.32
C GLY A 303 -2.06 -4.08 -3.36
N PHE A 304 -1.59 -4.46 -2.20
CA PHE A 304 -0.36 -5.22 -2.04
C PHE A 304 -0.67 -6.69 -1.77
N GLY A 305 0.26 -7.57 -2.17
CA GLY A 305 0.28 -8.97 -1.79
C GLY A 305 1.38 -9.21 -0.77
N ARG A 306 1.11 -9.99 0.25
CA ARG A 306 2.09 -10.65 1.12
C ARG A 306 1.70 -12.11 1.22
N VAL A 307 2.63 -12.99 0.85
CA VAL A 307 2.33 -14.42 0.80
C VAL A 307 2.67 -15.11 2.10
N CYS A 308 1.94 -16.18 2.37
CA CYS A 308 2.22 -17.13 3.43
C CYS A 308 2.19 -18.56 2.91
N ARG A 309 2.74 -19.48 3.70
CA ARG A 309 2.60 -20.92 3.52
C ARG A 309 2.44 -21.61 4.87
N THR A 310 1.82 -22.76 4.90
CA THR A 310 1.70 -23.57 6.12
C THR A 310 2.95 -24.42 6.29
N ILE A 311 3.55 -24.37 7.47
CA ILE A 311 4.62 -25.31 7.83
C ILE A 311 4.02 -26.60 8.38
N VAL A 312 4.53 -27.74 7.91
CA VAL A 312 4.08 -29.08 8.32
C VAL A 312 4.88 -29.51 9.56
#